data_8fe1d3d2890ec28ba37b45a133b9b720
#
_entry.id   8fe1d3d2890ec28ba37b45a133b9b720
#
_cell.length_a   1.000
_cell.length_b   1.000
_cell.length_c   1.000
_cell.angle_alpha   90.00
_cell.angle_beta   90.00
_cell.angle_gamma   90.00
#
_symmetry.space_group_name_H-M   'P 1'
#
loop_
_entity.id
_entity.type
_entity.pdbx_description
1 polymer ?
#
loop_
_entity_poly.entity_id
_entity_poly.type
_entity_poly.pdbx_seq_one_letter_code
_entity_poly.pdbx_strand_id
1 'polypeptide(L)'
;MERRLFTSESVTEGHPDKMCDAISDAILDALMEKDPMSRVACETATTTGLVLVMGEITTKAYVDIQKIVRETIREIGYDRAKYGFDCDTCGVITAIDEQSADIALGVDKALEAKENRMSEEELDAIGAGDHGMMFGYASNETEEYMPYPISMAHKLSRRLTEVRKNGTLKYLRPDGKTQVTVEYDENGRPARLDAVVLSTQHDENVTQEQIHADIRKYVFDAIIPADMVDENTKFFINPTGRFVIGGPHGDSGLTGRKIIVDSYGGTARHGGGAFSGKDCTKVDRSAAYAARYVAKNIVAAGLADKCEIQLSYAIGVAHPTSIMVDTFGTGKLSEEKLVEIVRENFDLRPAGIIRMLDLRRPIYRQTAAYGHFGRNDLNLPWEQLNKVEDLKKYL
;
A
#
# COMPACT_ATOMS: atom_id res chain seq x y z
N MET A 1 -16.00 -26.26 -18.98
CA MET A 1 -15.84 -24.81 -18.95
C MET A 1 -14.53 -24.55 -18.22
N GLU A 2 -13.60 -23.82 -18.83
CA GLU A 2 -12.32 -23.51 -18.20
C GLU A 2 -12.57 -22.55 -17.03
N ARG A 3 -12.12 -22.91 -15.84
CA ARG A 3 -12.31 -22.07 -14.64
C ARG A 3 -11.39 -20.86 -14.70
N ARG A 4 -11.86 -19.73 -14.19
CA ARG A 4 -11.11 -18.50 -14.18
C ARG A 4 -9.95 -18.58 -13.17
N LEU A 5 -8.74 -18.34 -13.65
CA LEU A 5 -7.53 -18.17 -12.81
C LEU A 5 -7.18 -16.68 -12.69
N PHE A 6 -6.80 -16.25 -11.50
CA PHE A 6 -6.30 -14.90 -11.26
C PHE A 6 -5.08 -14.93 -10.36
N THR A 7 -4.05 -14.15 -10.71
CA THR A 7 -2.76 -14.14 -10.02
C THR A 7 -2.45 -12.76 -9.47
N SER A 8 -2.01 -12.71 -8.22
CA SER A 8 -1.43 -11.52 -7.61
C SER A 8 -0.08 -11.84 -6.98
N GLU A 9 0.75 -10.82 -6.87
CA GLU A 9 2.07 -10.93 -6.23
C GLU A 9 2.22 -9.95 -5.07
N SER A 10 3.09 -10.29 -4.13
CA SER A 10 3.56 -9.42 -3.07
C SER A 10 5.06 -9.58 -2.88
N VAL A 11 5.67 -8.63 -2.20
CA VAL A 11 7.09 -8.63 -1.88
C VAL A 11 7.31 -8.36 -0.40
N THR A 12 8.45 -8.79 0.12
CA THR A 12 8.85 -8.49 1.50
C THR A 12 9.33 -7.03 1.61
N GLU A 13 9.45 -6.55 2.84
CA GLU A 13 10.00 -5.22 3.12
C GLU A 13 11.45 -5.03 2.63
N GLY A 14 12.19 -6.11 2.44
CA GLY A 14 13.56 -6.10 1.94
C GLY A 14 13.70 -6.06 0.42
N HIS A 15 12.60 -6.14 -0.33
CA HIS A 15 12.64 -5.89 -1.76
C HIS A 15 13.11 -4.44 -2.02
N PRO A 16 14.00 -4.19 -3.00
CA PRO A 16 14.60 -2.86 -3.20
C PRO A 16 13.56 -1.73 -3.35
N ASP A 17 12.51 -1.93 -4.14
CA ASP A 17 11.45 -0.94 -4.30
C ASP A 17 10.70 -0.70 -2.99
N LYS A 18 10.41 -1.75 -2.22
CA LYS A 18 9.74 -1.63 -0.93
C LYS A 18 10.61 -1.00 0.15
N MET A 19 11.87 -1.23 0.12
CA MET A 19 12.82 -0.52 0.99
C MET A 19 12.79 0.98 0.70
N CYS A 20 12.74 1.38 -0.57
CA CYS A 20 12.59 2.79 -0.97
C CYS A 20 11.27 3.40 -0.48
N ASP A 21 10.17 2.67 -0.59
CA ASP A 21 8.87 3.09 -0.05
C ASP A 21 8.94 3.30 1.47
N ALA A 22 9.55 2.36 2.19
CA ALA A 22 9.71 2.45 3.64
C ALA A 22 10.57 3.64 4.07
N ILE A 23 11.66 3.93 3.37
CA ILE A 23 12.52 5.07 3.63
C ILE A 23 11.76 6.38 3.40
N SER A 24 11.08 6.52 2.27
CA SER A 24 10.29 7.71 1.94
C SER A 24 9.19 7.97 2.98
N ASP A 25 8.47 6.94 3.40
CA ASP A 25 7.43 7.07 4.43
C ASP A 25 7.99 7.26 5.84
N ALA A 26 9.17 6.74 6.15
CA ALA A 26 9.84 7.00 7.43
C ALA A 26 10.25 8.48 7.56
N ILE A 27 10.72 9.08 6.47
CA ILE A 27 11.04 10.52 6.43
C ILE A 27 9.75 11.35 6.58
N LEU A 28 8.69 10.97 5.86
CA LEU A 28 7.38 11.62 5.97
C LEU A 28 6.86 11.59 7.42
N ASP A 29 6.84 10.44 8.06
CA ASP A 29 6.35 10.30 9.44
C ASP A 29 7.19 11.11 10.42
N ALA A 30 8.51 11.12 10.29
CA ALA A 30 9.39 11.91 11.14
C ALA A 30 9.15 13.42 11.02
N LEU A 31 8.85 13.89 9.82
CA LEU A 31 8.50 15.30 9.58
C LEU A 31 7.13 15.63 10.18
N MET A 32 6.13 14.79 9.94
CA MET A 32 4.76 15.00 10.41
C MET A 32 4.63 14.94 11.93
N GLU A 33 5.45 14.15 12.59
CA GLU A 33 5.50 14.11 14.06
C GLU A 33 5.85 15.48 14.67
N LYS A 34 6.75 16.21 14.02
CA LYS A 34 7.21 17.54 14.48
C LYS A 34 6.41 18.68 13.88
N ASP A 35 5.97 18.54 12.64
CA ASP A 35 5.19 19.54 11.90
C ASP A 35 4.10 18.82 11.08
N PRO A 36 2.88 18.65 11.63
CA PRO A 36 1.76 18.02 10.94
C PRO A 36 1.36 18.70 9.64
N MET A 37 1.81 19.94 9.43
CA MET A 37 1.52 20.74 8.24
C MET A 37 2.59 20.59 7.16
N SER A 38 3.59 19.78 7.36
CA SER A 38 4.64 19.50 6.37
C SER A 38 4.05 19.07 5.04
N ARG A 39 4.61 19.62 3.97
CA ARG A 39 4.31 19.19 2.60
C ARG A 39 5.49 18.41 2.08
N VAL A 40 5.23 17.16 1.70
CA VAL A 40 6.29 16.20 1.40
C VAL A 40 5.95 15.47 0.11
N ALA A 41 6.88 15.51 -0.82
CA ALA A 41 6.96 14.64 -1.98
C ALA A 41 8.38 14.07 -1.99
N CYS A 42 8.58 12.97 -1.27
CA CYS A 42 9.88 12.35 -1.04
C CYS A 42 9.99 11.04 -1.81
N GLU A 43 10.97 10.97 -2.67
CA GLU A 43 11.29 9.79 -3.45
C GLU A 43 12.67 9.27 -3.09
N THR A 44 12.82 7.96 -3.08
CA THR A 44 14.07 7.27 -2.76
C THR A 44 14.45 6.34 -3.90
N ALA A 45 15.72 6.36 -4.28
CA ALA A 45 16.32 5.39 -5.19
C ALA A 45 17.44 4.65 -4.46
N THR A 46 17.62 3.38 -4.79
CA THR A 46 18.71 2.58 -4.25
C THR A 46 19.34 1.69 -5.31
N THR A 47 20.61 1.45 -5.15
CA THR A 47 21.39 0.47 -5.93
C THR A 47 22.50 -0.05 -5.03
N THR A 48 23.45 -0.81 -5.58
CA THR A 48 24.58 -1.34 -4.82
C THR A 48 25.30 -0.24 -4.05
N GLY A 49 25.26 -0.30 -2.73
CA GLY A 49 26.00 0.59 -1.84
C GLY A 49 25.53 2.04 -1.79
N LEU A 50 24.38 2.40 -2.40
CA LEU A 50 23.94 3.78 -2.51
C LEU A 50 22.45 3.91 -2.25
N VAL A 51 22.07 4.96 -1.50
CA VAL A 51 20.71 5.46 -1.35
C VAL A 51 20.68 6.93 -1.73
N LEU A 52 19.80 7.30 -2.64
CA LEU A 52 19.52 8.69 -3.02
C LEU A 52 18.12 9.06 -2.55
N VAL A 53 18.01 10.08 -1.72
CA VAL A 53 16.73 10.67 -1.29
C VAL A 53 16.57 12.00 -2.02
N MET A 54 15.47 12.16 -2.74
CA MET A 54 15.20 13.34 -3.57
C MET A 54 13.74 13.76 -3.47
N GLY A 55 13.46 14.94 -3.92
CA GLY A 55 12.10 15.48 -3.98
C GLY A 55 11.95 16.86 -3.42
N GLU A 56 10.71 17.24 -3.11
CA GLU A 56 10.36 18.57 -2.60
C GLU A 56 9.75 18.45 -1.21
N ILE A 57 10.31 19.17 -0.25
CA ILE A 57 9.84 19.20 1.14
C ILE A 57 9.76 20.65 1.61
N THR A 58 8.58 21.05 2.07
CA THR A 58 8.34 22.33 2.74
C THR A 58 7.87 22.06 4.16
N THR A 59 8.67 22.42 5.15
CA THR A 59 8.42 22.11 6.55
C THR A 59 9.10 23.12 7.47
N LYS A 60 8.57 23.26 8.69
CA LYS A 60 9.21 23.97 9.79
C LYS A 60 10.08 23.07 10.67
N ALA A 61 10.00 21.74 10.43
CA ALA A 61 10.73 20.75 11.22
C ALA A 61 12.13 20.50 10.66
N TYR A 62 13.03 20.09 11.53
CA TYR A 62 14.31 19.49 11.15
C TYR A 62 14.31 18.01 11.52
N VAL A 63 14.75 17.18 10.60
CA VAL A 63 14.99 15.75 10.81
C VAL A 63 16.34 15.34 10.22
N ASP A 64 17.00 14.39 10.85
CA ASP A 64 18.24 13.81 10.34
C ASP A 64 17.92 12.71 9.33
N ILE A 65 17.88 13.07 8.05
CA ILE A 65 17.52 12.16 6.96
C ILE A 65 18.48 10.98 6.89
N GLN A 66 19.79 11.19 7.02
CA GLN A 66 20.76 10.10 6.99
C GLN A 66 20.50 9.07 8.09
N LYS A 67 20.22 9.53 9.29
CA LYS A 67 19.92 8.66 10.43
C LYS A 67 18.64 7.85 10.16
N ILE A 68 17.59 8.50 9.67
CA ILE A 68 16.31 7.84 9.34
C ILE A 68 16.52 6.74 8.27
N VAL A 69 17.28 7.06 7.22
CA VAL A 69 17.60 6.10 6.15
C VAL A 69 18.32 4.88 6.72
N ARG A 70 19.38 5.08 7.50
CA ARG A 70 20.18 4.01 8.07
C ARG A 70 19.40 3.15 9.06
N GLU A 71 18.60 3.76 9.92
CA GLU A 71 17.75 3.04 10.88
C GLU A 71 16.67 2.20 10.15
N THR A 72 16.05 2.75 9.11
CA THR A 72 15.07 2.01 8.30
C THR A 72 15.70 0.79 7.65
N ILE A 73 16.87 0.93 7.04
CA ILE A 73 17.61 -0.16 6.42
C ILE A 73 18.01 -1.23 7.46
N ARG A 74 18.45 -0.81 8.65
CA ARG A 74 18.81 -1.70 9.75
C ARG A 74 17.62 -2.52 10.23
N GLU A 75 16.47 -1.90 10.43
CA GLU A 75 15.24 -2.56 10.86
C GLU A 75 14.73 -3.57 9.82
N ILE A 76 14.91 -3.29 8.53
CA ILE A 76 14.62 -4.25 7.45
C ILE A 76 15.54 -5.47 7.54
N GLY A 77 16.80 -5.28 7.93
CA GLY A 77 17.74 -6.37 8.17
C GLY A 77 18.98 -6.39 7.27
N TYR A 78 19.25 -5.32 6.54
CA TYR A 78 20.52 -5.15 5.81
C TYR A 78 21.56 -4.54 6.76
N ASP A 79 22.08 -5.35 7.66
CA ASP A 79 22.94 -4.96 8.77
C ASP A 79 24.37 -5.49 8.68
N ARG A 80 24.76 -6.10 7.57
CA ARG A 80 26.07 -6.72 7.36
C ARG A 80 26.60 -6.51 5.94
N ALA A 81 27.86 -6.17 5.84
CA ALA A 81 28.54 -5.96 4.57
C ALA A 81 28.49 -7.19 3.63
N LYS A 82 28.46 -8.39 4.18
CA LYS A 82 28.39 -9.63 3.39
C LYS A 82 27.08 -9.79 2.58
N TYR A 83 26.04 -9.02 2.93
CA TYR A 83 24.80 -8.99 2.15
C TYR A 83 24.92 -8.14 0.88
N GLY A 84 26.06 -7.47 0.68
CA GLY A 84 26.31 -6.58 -0.44
C GLY A 84 25.65 -5.22 -0.32
N PHE A 85 24.90 -5.00 0.78
CA PHE A 85 24.27 -3.74 1.13
C PHE A 85 24.15 -3.66 2.65
N ASP A 86 24.57 -2.55 3.24
CA ASP A 86 24.75 -2.42 4.68
C ASP A 86 24.32 -1.03 5.16
N CYS A 87 23.51 -0.99 6.20
CA CYS A 87 22.97 0.25 6.77
C CYS A 87 24.02 1.22 7.30
N ASP A 88 25.18 0.71 7.73
CA ASP A 88 26.26 1.54 8.30
C ASP A 88 27.21 2.09 7.23
N THR A 89 27.41 1.36 6.13
CA THR A 89 28.45 1.66 5.14
C THR A 89 27.92 2.14 3.79
N CYS A 90 26.61 2.01 3.50
CA CYS A 90 26.05 2.55 2.27
C CYS A 90 26.19 4.07 2.20
N GLY A 91 26.41 4.60 1.00
CA GLY A 91 26.35 6.03 0.75
C GLY A 91 24.90 6.52 0.84
N VAL A 92 24.70 7.67 1.47
CA VAL A 92 23.41 8.34 1.50
C VAL A 92 23.58 9.74 0.93
N ILE A 93 22.90 10.02 -0.16
CA ILE A 93 22.91 11.32 -0.83
C ILE A 93 21.51 11.91 -0.77
N THR A 94 21.42 13.20 -0.52
CA THR A 94 20.16 13.95 -0.51
C THR A 94 20.17 15.03 -1.57
N ALA A 95 19.07 15.14 -2.32
CA ALA A 95 18.81 16.19 -3.29
C ALA A 95 17.35 16.66 -3.09
N ILE A 96 17.15 17.53 -2.12
CA ILE A 96 15.84 17.97 -1.68
C ILE A 96 15.75 19.48 -1.84
N ASP A 97 14.70 19.92 -2.54
CA ASP A 97 14.35 21.32 -2.75
C ASP A 97 13.07 21.69 -2.01
N GLU A 98 12.79 22.98 -1.89
CA GLU A 98 11.48 23.47 -1.50
C GLU A 98 10.48 23.33 -2.66
N GLN A 99 9.19 23.19 -2.32
CA GLN A 99 8.15 23.16 -3.34
C GLN A 99 8.13 24.48 -4.16
N SER A 100 7.93 24.37 -5.47
CA SER A 100 7.86 25.55 -6.32
C SER A 100 6.76 26.51 -5.89
N ALA A 101 7.02 27.83 -6.03
CA ALA A 101 6.06 28.87 -5.69
C ALA A 101 4.76 28.78 -6.53
N ASP A 102 4.85 28.28 -7.74
CA ASP A 102 3.68 28.14 -8.63
C ASP A 102 2.72 27.06 -8.14
N ILE A 103 3.24 25.96 -7.61
CA ILE A 103 2.43 24.88 -7.01
C ILE A 103 1.91 25.34 -5.64
N ALA A 104 2.70 26.10 -4.88
CA ALA A 104 2.33 26.60 -3.56
C ALA A 104 1.10 27.51 -3.59
N LEU A 105 0.89 28.29 -4.64
CA LEU A 105 -0.27 29.18 -4.76
C LEU A 105 -1.63 28.48 -4.66
N GLY A 106 -1.71 27.23 -5.11
CA GLY A 106 -2.94 26.41 -4.99
C GLY A 106 -3.11 25.75 -3.62
N VAL A 107 -2.00 25.58 -2.87
CA VAL A 107 -1.96 24.80 -1.62
C VAL A 107 -1.87 25.72 -0.38
N ASP A 108 -1.26 26.92 -0.49
CA ASP A 108 -1.05 27.82 0.65
C ASP A 108 -2.33 28.46 1.18
N LYS A 109 -3.32 28.71 0.31
CA LYS A 109 -4.67 29.08 0.76
C LYS A 109 -5.31 28.03 1.67
N ALA A 110 -4.89 26.78 1.52
CA ALA A 110 -5.30 25.69 2.38
C ALA A 110 -4.67 25.70 3.78
N LEU A 111 -3.50 26.33 3.92
CA LEU A 111 -2.77 26.43 5.17
C LEU A 111 -3.26 27.55 6.07
N GLU A 112 -3.56 28.73 5.49
CA GLU A 112 -4.08 29.88 6.22
C GLU A 112 -5.50 29.64 6.77
N ALA A 113 -6.28 28.78 6.13
CA ALA A 113 -7.63 28.43 6.53
C ALA A 113 -7.70 27.50 7.76
N LYS A 114 -6.57 27.05 8.31
CA LYS A 114 -6.52 25.99 9.34
C LYS A 114 -6.43 26.47 10.77
N GLU A 115 -6.02 27.69 11.02
CA GLU A 115 -5.81 28.14 12.39
C GLU A 115 -7.09 28.51 13.13
N ASN A 116 -8.22 28.72 12.44
CA ASN A 116 -9.50 28.96 13.10
C ASN A 116 -10.71 28.64 12.21
N ARG A 117 -11.44 27.58 12.52
CA ARG A 117 -12.85 27.30 12.15
C ARG A 117 -13.19 27.65 10.70
N MET A 118 -12.75 26.80 9.77
CA MET A 118 -13.13 26.92 8.36
C MET A 118 -14.62 26.78 8.20
N SER A 119 -15.24 27.76 7.55
CA SER A 119 -16.60 27.62 7.02
C SER A 119 -16.63 26.62 5.85
N GLU A 120 -17.81 26.11 5.50
CA GLU A 120 -17.99 25.25 4.33
C GLU A 120 -17.51 25.95 3.03
N GLU A 121 -17.65 27.25 2.94
CA GLU A 121 -17.17 28.07 1.83
C GLU A 121 -15.65 28.11 1.73
N GLU A 122 -14.95 28.10 2.87
CA GLU A 122 -13.49 28.03 2.94
C GLU A 122 -12.96 26.65 2.60
N LEU A 123 -13.68 25.58 2.94
CA LEU A 123 -13.36 24.22 2.52
C LEU A 123 -13.49 24.04 1.00
N ASP A 124 -14.48 24.70 0.40
CA ASP A 124 -14.65 24.74 -1.06
C ASP A 124 -13.54 25.55 -1.76
N ALA A 125 -12.89 26.47 -1.05
CA ALA A 125 -11.79 27.24 -1.61
C ALA A 125 -10.48 26.45 -1.74
N ILE A 126 -10.38 25.28 -1.10
CA ILE A 126 -9.20 24.42 -1.16
C ILE A 126 -9.35 23.43 -2.31
N GLY A 127 -8.75 23.77 -3.43
CA GLY A 127 -8.69 22.90 -4.60
C GLY A 127 -7.70 21.75 -4.46
N ALA A 128 -7.86 20.75 -5.32
CA ALA A 128 -6.87 19.68 -5.47
C ALA A 128 -5.52 20.25 -5.92
N GLY A 129 -4.43 19.69 -5.38
CA GLY A 129 -3.07 20.10 -5.73
C GLY A 129 -2.58 19.56 -7.07
N ASP A 130 -3.32 18.66 -7.70
CA ASP A 130 -2.98 18.05 -8.98
C ASP A 130 -4.24 17.55 -9.70
N HIS A 131 -4.10 17.30 -11.00
CA HIS A 131 -5.05 16.49 -11.75
C HIS A 131 -4.82 15.02 -11.44
N GLY A 132 -5.86 14.21 -11.57
CA GLY A 132 -5.68 12.77 -11.44
C GLY A 132 -6.98 12.00 -11.29
N MET A 133 -6.85 10.69 -11.37
CA MET A 133 -7.89 9.74 -11.06
C MET A 133 -7.37 8.74 -10.03
N MET A 134 -8.22 8.35 -9.09
CA MET A 134 -7.90 7.42 -8.02
C MET A 134 -8.98 6.37 -7.93
N PHE A 135 -8.59 5.16 -7.57
CA PHE A 135 -9.49 4.03 -7.43
C PHE A 135 -9.47 3.48 -6.01
N GLY A 136 -10.64 3.06 -5.55
CA GLY A 136 -10.80 2.23 -4.38
C GLY A 136 -11.59 0.97 -4.73
N TYR A 137 -11.40 -0.08 -3.96
CA TYR A 137 -12.06 -1.36 -4.18
C TYR A 137 -12.32 -2.07 -2.85
N ALA A 138 -13.36 -2.88 -2.81
CA ALA A 138 -13.61 -3.85 -1.76
C ALA A 138 -14.43 -5.02 -2.33
N SER A 139 -14.26 -6.19 -1.73
CA SER A 139 -15.09 -7.36 -1.99
C SER A 139 -15.31 -8.16 -0.71
N ASN A 140 -16.31 -9.02 -0.71
CA ASN A 140 -16.58 -9.91 0.42
C ASN A 140 -15.83 -11.25 0.33
N GLU A 141 -14.76 -11.33 -0.44
CA GLU A 141 -13.95 -12.54 -0.62
C GLU A 141 -13.15 -12.90 0.64
N THR A 142 -12.78 -11.91 1.44
CA THR A 142 -12.00 -12.08 2.67
C THR A 142 -12.60 -11.26 3.82
N GLU A 143 -12.22 -11.56 5.05
CA GLU A 143 -12.66 -10.81 6.24
C GLU A 143 -12.25 -9.35 6.22
N GLU A 144 -11.11 -9.04 5.60
CA GLU A 144 -10.59 -7.70 5.42
C GLU A 144 -11.15 -6.98 4.18
N TYR A 145 -12.11 -7.58 3.50
CA TYR A 145 -12.74 -7.02 2.28
C TYR A 145 -11.76 -6.77 1.13
N MET A 146 -10.77 -7.64 0.99
CA MET A 146 -9.78 -7.60 -0.08
C MET A 146 -9.97 -8.75 -1.06
N PRO A 147 -9.48 -8.61 -2.32
CA PRO A 147 -9.35 -9.73 -3.24
C PRO A 147 -8.47 -10.84 -2.64
N TYR A 148 -8.90 -12.08 -2.77
CA TYR A 148 -8.22 -13.21 -2.16
C TYR A 148 -6.76 -13.37 -2.62
N PRO A 149 -6.43 -13.22 -3.94
CA PRO A 149 -5.05 -13.43 -4.39
C PRO A 149 -4.05 -12.49 -3.74
N ILE A 150 -4.33 -11.19 -3.69
CA ILE A 150 -3.41 -10.23 -3.08
C ILE A 150 -3.37 -10.36 -1.55
N SER A 151 -4.51 -10.64 -0.93
CA SER A 151 -4.58 -10.89 0.51
C SER A 151 -3.67 -12.06 0.90
N MET A 152 -3.77 -13.17 0.19
CA MET A 152 -2.94 -14.35 0.45
C MET A 152 -1.45 -14.09 0.17
N ALA A 153 -1.14 -13.43 -0.94
CA ALA A 153 0.24 -13.07 -1.27
C ALA A 153 0.88 -12.19 -0.17
N HIS A 154 0.16 -11.20 0.35
CA HIS A 154 0.63 -10.38 1.47
C HIS A 154 0.84 -11.19 2.76
N LYS A 155 -0.09 -12.07 3.10
CA LYS A 155 0.03 -12.92 4.29
C LYS A 155 1.26 -13.82 4.22
N LEU A 156 1.55 -14.38 3.06
CA LEU A 156 2.75 -15.20 2.83
C LEU A 156 4.04 -14.38 2.92
N SER A 157 4.09 -13.21 2.29
CA SER A 157 5.26 -12.32 2.34
C SER A 157 5.54 -11.84 3.76
N ARG A 158 4.50 -11.47 4.51
CA ARG A 158 4.63 -11.06 5.91
C ARG A 158 5.09 -12.21 6.80
N ARG A 159 4.54 -13.41 6.61
CA ARG A 159 4.98 -14.59 7.35
C ARG A 159 6.44 -14.94 7.07
N LEU A 160 6.89 -14.81 5.84
CA LEU A 160 8.29 -15.00 5.46
C LEU A 160 9.20 -14.05 6.24
N THR A 161 8.85 -12.79 6.34
CA THR A 161 9.58 -11.80 7.14
C THR A 161 9.53 -12.11 8.64
N GLU A 162 8.39 -12.54 9.15
CA GLU A 162 8.22 -12.91 10.55
C GLU A 162 9.16 -14.04 10.96
N VAL A 163 9.19 -15.15 10.21
CA VAL A 163 10.05 -16.29 10.54
C VAL A 163 11.55 -15.99 10.39
N ARG A 164 11.91 -15.00 9.57
CA ARG A 164 13.26 -14.45 9.50
C ARG A 164 13.60 -13.65 10.76
N LYS A 165 12.77 -12.67 11.10
CA LYS A 165 13.03 -11.73 12.21
C LYS A 165 12.95 -12.36 13.60
N ASN A 166 12.06 -13.33 13.81
CA ASN A 166 11.93 -14.02 15.07
C ASN A 166 12.99 -15.13 15.29
N GLY A 167 13.84 -15.37 14.30
CA GLY A 167 14.93 -16.34 14.38
C GLY A 167 14.52 -17.79 14.13
N THR A 168 13.30 -18.07 13.70
CA THR A 168 12.86 -19.42 13.31
C THR A 168 13.69 -19.94 12.14
N LEU A 169 13.89 -19.12 11.10
CA LEU A 169 14.69 -19.43 9.92
C LEU A 169 15.84 -18.41 9.80
N LYS A 170 16.92 -18.63 10.52
CA LYS A 170 18.04 -17.69 10.64
C LYS A 170 18.84 -17.47 9.35
N TYR A 171 18.75 -18.39 8.39
CA TYR A 171 19.44 -18.30 7.10
C TYR A 171 18.71 -17.41 6.09
N LEU A 172 17.47 -16.99 6.36
CA LEU A 172 16.74 -16.09 5.47
C LEU A 172 17.32 -14.68 5.53
N ARG A 173 17.30 -14.02 4.36
CA ARG A 173 17.70 -12.63 4.19
C ARG A 173 16.49 -11.79 3.76
N PRO A 174 16.61 -10.44 3.76
CA PRO A 174 15.42 -9.58 3.71
C PRO A 174 14.63 -9.63 2.41
N ASP A 175 15.25 -9.91 1.27
CA ASP A 175 14.57 -9.86 -0.03
C ASP A 175 13.74 -11.13 -0.29
N GLY A 176 12.54 -10.94 -0.77
CA GLY A 176 11.64 -12.03 -1.12
C GLY A 176 10.41 -11.58 -1.89
N LYS A 177 9.80 -12.54 -2.57
CA LYS A 177 8.60 -12.32 -3.38
C LYS A 177 7.67 -13.52 -3.28
N THR A 178 6.38 -13.27 -3.24
CA THR A 178 5.34 -14.28 -3.28
C THR A 178 4.39 -14.02 -4.44
N GLN A 179 3.81 -15.08 -4.98
CA GLN A 179 2.81 -15.00 -6.04
C GLN A 179 1.79 -16.09 -5.81
N VAL A 180 0.51 -15.74 -5.91
CA VAL A 180 -0.61 -16.64 -5.65
C VAL A 180 -1.56 -16.63 -6.84
N THR A 181 -1.83 -17.81 -7.40
CA THR A 181 -2.85 -18.01 -8.43
C THR A 181 -4.05 -18.68 -7.81
N VAL A 182 -5.21 -18.03 -7.89
CA VAL A 182 -6.49 -18.50 -7.35
C VAL A 182 -7.38 -18.94 -8.50
N GLU A 183 -8.01 -20.10 -8.34
CA GLU A 183 -9.08 -20.57 -9.20
C GLU A 183 -10.41 -20.14 -8.61
N TYR A 184 -11.21 -19.44 -9.42
CA TYR A 184 -12.54 -18.98 -9.07
C TYR A 184 -13.61 -19.93 -9.61
N ASP A 185 -14.65 -20.18 -8.84
CA ASP A 185 -15.78 -20.97 -9.24
C ASP A 185 -16.72 -20.21 -10.22
N GLU A 186 -17.78 -20.86 -10.63
CA GLU A 186 -18.79 -20.31 -11.55
C GLU A 186 -19.55 -19.09 -11.00
N ASN A 187 -19.57 -18.93 -9.67
CA ASN A 187 -20.17 -17.79 -8.97
C ASN A 187 -19.17 -16.65 -8.72
N GLY A 188 -17.95 -16.79 -9.23
CA GLY A 188 -16.88 -15.80 -9.05
C GLY A 188 -16.30 -15.78 -7.63
N ARG A 189 -16.37 -16.91 -6.89
CA ARG A 189 -15.81 -17.05 -5.56
C ARG A 189 -14.50 -17.83 -5.58
N PRO A 190 -13.52 -17.48 -4.72
CA PRO A 190 -12.30 -18.27 -4.59
C PRO A 190 -12.62 -19.72 -4.21
N ALA A 191 -12.15 -20.68 -5.02
CA ALA A 191 -12.42 -22.10 -4.83
C ALA A 191 -11.20 -22.88 -4.35
N ARG A 192 -10.02 -22.61 -4.91
CA ARG A 192 -8.76 -23.27 -4.58
C ARG A 192 -7.55 -22.44 -5.04
N LEU A 193 -6.39 -22.77 -4.51
CA LEU A 193 -5.12 -22.28 -5.04
C LEU A 193 -4.64 -23.20 -6.16
N ASP A 194 -4.40 -22.64 -7.33
CA ASP A 194 -3.81 -23.37 -8.45
C ASP A 194 -2.28 -23.40 -8.38
N ALA A 195 -1.67 -22.30 -8.00
CA ALA A 195 -0.22 -22.19 -7.85
C ALA A 195 0.18 -21.21 -6.75
N VAL A 196 1.25 -21.54 -6.04
CA VAL A 196 1.92 -20.66 -5.08
C VAL A 196 3.39 -20.63 -5.39
N VAL A 197 3.94 -19.44 -5.61
CA VAL A 197 5.36 -19.22 -5.88
C VAL A 197 5.94 -18.40 -4.73
N LEU A 198 7.09 -18.81 -4.22
CA LEU A 198 7.86 -18.04 -3.25
C LEU A 198 9.34 -18.08 -3.62
N SER A 199 9.93 -16.89 -3.73
CA SER A 199 11.37 -16.71 -3.85
C SER A 199 11.88 -15.95 -2.66
N THR A 200 12.94 -16.43 -2.03
CA THR A 200 13.54 -15.79 -0.86
C THR A 200 15.04 -15.80 -0.93
N GLN A 201 15.63 -14.66 -0.59
CA GLN A 201 17.08 -14.54 -0.38
C GLN A 201 17.50 -15.33 0.84
N HIS A 202 18.66 -15.96 0.77
CA HIS A 202 19.17 -16.86 1.82
C HIS A 202 20.69 -16.84 1.92
N ASP A 203 21.21 -17.36 3.02
CA ASP A 203 22.64 -17.62 3.19
C ASP A 203 23.15 -18.67 2.20
N GLU A 204 24.41 -18.59 1.85
CA GLU A 204 25.05 -19.47 0.87
C GLU A 204 25.20 -20.92 1.36
N ASN A 205 25.17 -21.15 2.67
CA ASN A 205 25.45 -22.45 3.28
C ASN A 205 24.22 -23.31 3.52
N VAL A 206 23.03 -22.86 3.19
CA VAL A 206 21.78 -23.63 3.31
C VAL A 206 21.49 -24.36 1.99
N THR A 207 21.01 -25.59 2.08
CA THR A 207 20.61 -26.37 0.89
C THR A 207 19.22 -26.00 0.42
N GLN A 208 18.95 -26.23 -0.88
CA GLN A 208 17.60 -26.00 -1.42
C GLN A 208 16.57 -26.94 -0.80
N GLU A 209 16.93 -28.18 -0.50
CA GLU A 209 16.09 -29.16 0.18
C GLU A 209 15.63 -28.64 1.54
N GLN A 210 16.55 -28.03 2.30
CA GLN A 210 16.23 -27.44 3.61
C GLN A 210 15.28 -26.23 3.46
N ILE A 211 15.55 -25.36 2.48
CA ILE A 211 14.69 -24.19 2.19
C ILE A 211 13.29 -24.67 1.82
N HIS A 212 13.15 -25.65 0.93
CA HIS A 212 11.86 -26.19 0.50
C HIS A 212 11.07 -26.76 1.67
N ALA A 213 11.71 -27.56 2.52
CA ALA A 213 11.07 -28.19 3.69
C ALA A 213 10.61 -27.11 4.70
N ASP A 214 11.47 -26.14 4.98
CA ASP A 214 11.20 -25.10 5.97
C ASP A 214 10.13 -24.11 5.49
N ILE A 215 10.18 -23.67 4.23
CA ILE A 215 9.15 -22.78 3.66
C ILE A 215 7.80 -23.47 3.63
N ARG A 216 7.76 -24.75 3.26
CA ARG A 216 6.53 -25.54 3.30
C ARG A 216 5.95 -25.55 4.72
N LYS A 217 6.75 -25.92 5.70
CA LYS A 217 6.31 -26.09 7.10
C LYS A 217 5.97 -24.76 7.78
N TYR A 218 6.87 -23.77 7.71
CA TYR A 218 6.78 -22.57 8.53
C TYR A 218 6.07 -21.40 7.84
N VAL A 219 5.92 -21.43 6.52
CA VAL A 219 5.26 -20.37 5.77
C VAL A 219 3.96 -20.86 5.14
N PHE A 220 4.00 -21.83 4.24
CA PHE A 220 2.81 -22.28 3.52
C PHE A 220 1.79 -22.95 4.44
N ASP A 221 2.19 -23.97 5.16
CA ASP A 221 1.29 -24.71 6.06
C ASP A 221 0.79 -23.89 7.24
N ALA A 222 1.54 -22.84 7.63
CA ALA A 222 1.14 -21.91 8.69
C ALA A 222 0.07 -20.88 8.25
N ILE A 223 0.00 -20.55 6.96
CA ILE A 223 -0.83 -19.47 6.44
C ILE A 223 -1.95 -19.94 5.53
N ILE A 224 -1.68 -20.91 4.64
CA ILE A 224 -2.64 -21.37 3.65
C ILE A 224 -3.67 -22.29 4.30
N PRO A 225 -4.98 -21.98 4.21
CA PRO A 225 -6.02 -22.87 4.68
C PRO A 225 -5.98 -24.21 3.95
N ALA A 226 -6.13 -25.32 4.68
CA ALA A 226 -6.03 -26.68 4.13
C ALA A 226 -7.10 -26.97 3.07
N ASP A 227 -8.27 -26.34 3.17
CA ASP A 227 -9.38 -26.50 2.22
C ASP A 227 -9.16 -25.74 0.90
N MET A 228 -8.15 -24.89 0.83
CA MET A 228 -7.78 -24.16 -0.39
C MET A 228 -6.73 -24.87 -1.25
N VAL A 229 -6.21 -26.01 -0.81
CA VAL A 229 -5.20 -26.80 -1.53
C VAL A 229 -5.68 -28.22 -1.79
N ASP A 230 -5.23 -28.79 -2.90
CA ASP A 230 -5.47 -30.19 -3.28
C ASP A 230 -4.22 -30.78 -3.96
N GLU A 231 -4.32 -32.00 -4.46
CA GLU A 231 -3.23 -32.71 -5.14
C GLU A 231 -2.77 -32.03 -6.44
N ASN A 232 -3.57 -31.13 -7.00
CA ASN A 232 -3.24 -30.38 -8.23
C ASN A 232 -2.64 -29.01 -7.95
N THR A 233 -2.61 -28.56 -6.70
CA THR A 233 -1.97 -27.27 -6.34
C THR A 233 -0.46 -27.36 -6.53
N LYS A 234 0.08 -26.42 -7.29
CA LYS A 234 1.53 -26.35 -7.62
C LYS A 234 2.24 -25.44 -6.65
N PHE A 235 3.34 -25.91 -6.10
CA PHE A 235 4.20 -25.12 -5.20
C PHE A 235 5.58 -24.95 -5.83
N PHE A 236 6.03 -23.70 -5.98
CA PHE A 236 7.34 -23.35 -6.49
C PHE A 236 8.10 -22.55 -5.44
N ILE A 237 9.17 -23.10 -4.91
CA ILE A 237 10.03 -22.46 -3.90
C ILE A 237 11.42 -22.31 -4.49
N ASN A 238 11.89 -21.06 -4.62
CA ASN A 238 13.17 -20.72 -5.26
C ASN A 238 13.36 -21.51 -6.57
N PRO A 239 12.48 -21.35 -7.57
CA PRO A 239 12.51 -22.20 -8.77
C PRO A 239 13.79 -22.06 -9.59
N THR A 240 14.52 -20.97 -9.44
CA THR A 240 15.85 -20.78 -10.06
C THR A 240 16.99 -21.37 -9.22
N GLY A 241 16.70 -21.91 -8.02
CA GLY A 241 17.67 -22.46 -7.09
C GLY A 241 18.29 -21.38 -6.20
N ARG A 242 19.57 -21.08 -6.39
CA ARG A 242 20.31 -20.17 -5.53
C ARG A 242 19.83 -18.71 -5.63
N PHE A 243 19.52 -18.12 -4.47
CA PHE A 243 19.17 -16.69 -4.34
C PHE A 243 19.94 -16.06 -3.15
N VAL A 244 21.25 -15.97 -3.28
CA VAL A 244 22.13 -15.36 -2.27
C VAL A 244 22.32 -13.87 -2.51
N ILE A 245 22.50 -13.47 -3.77
CA ILE A 245 22.59 -12.07 -4.18
C ILE A 245 21.16 -11.55 -4.36
N GLY A 246 20.80 -10.57 -3.56
CA GLY A 246 19.48 -9.95 -3.58
C GLY A 246 19.50 -8.57 -2.94
N GLY A 247 18.32 -7.98 -2.76
CA GLY A 247 18.20 -6.61 -2.29
C GLY A 247 18.83 -5.61 -3.26
N PRO A 248 19.26 -4.43 -2.79
CA PRO A 248 19.85 -3.40 -3.65
C PRO A 248 21.16 -3.82 -4.37
N HIS A 249 21.83 -4.86 -3.86
CA HIS A 249 22.99 -5.46 -4.53
C HIS A 249 22.60 -6.26 -5.77
N GLY A 250 21.41 -6.85 -5.76
CA GLY A 250 20.89 -7.63 -6.90
C GLY A 250 20.15 -6.80 -7.93
N ASP A 251 19.40 -5.81 -7.51
CA ASP A 251 18.57 -4.97 -8.36
C ASP A 251 18.33 -3.59 -7.74
N SER A 252 18.15 -2.57 -8.59
CA SER A 252 17.84 -1.21 -8.14
C SER A 252 16.41 -1.10 -7.65
N GLY A 253 16.19 -0.19 -6.72
CA GLY A 253 14.86 0.14 -6.20
C GLY A 253 14.51 1.61 -6.37
N LEU A 254 13.22 1.88 -6.45
CA LEU A 254 12.64 3.22 -6.52
C LEU A 254 11.31 3.26 -5.78
N THR A 255 11.05 4.36 -5.08
CA THR A 255 9.73 4.66 -4.50
C THR A 255 8.66 4.64 -5.59
N GLY A 256 7.54 3.98 -5.33
CA GLY A 256 6.38 4.00 -6.22
C GLY A 256 6.46 3.03 -7.40
N ARG A 257 7.30 2.00 -7.33
CA ARG A 257 7.37 0.96 -8.37
C ARG A 257 6.64 -0.34 -8.01
N LYS A 258 5.89 -0.35 -6.90
CA LYS A 258 5.07 -1.50 -6.45
C LYS A 258 3.61 -1.09 -6.21
N ILE A 259 3.09 -0.21 -7.06
CA ILE A 259 1.75 0.40 -6.89
C ILE A 259 0.61 -0.63 -6.94
N ILE A 260 0.76 -1.71 -7.69
CA ILE A 260 -0.24 -2.78 -7.77
C ILE A 260 -0.16 -3.68 -6.53
N VAL A 261 1.04 -3.97 -6.04
CA VAL A 261 1.26 -4.64 -4.75
C VAL A 261 0.70 -3.81 -3.60
N ASP A 262 0.87 -2.50 -3.63
CA ASP A 262 0.37 -1.56 -2.63
C ASP A 262 -1.16 -1.49 -2.57
N SER A 263 -1.84 -1.83 -3.64
CA SER A 263 -3.29 -1.68 -3.78
C SER A 263 -4.02 -3.03 -3.84
N TYR A 264 -4.50 -3.46 -4.99
CA TYR A 264 -5.43 -4.59 -5.08
C TYR A 264 -4.92 -5.77 -5.91
N GLY A 265 -3.62 -5.82 -6.19
CA GLY A 265 -2.99 -6.96 -6.89
C GLY A 265 -3.46 -7.16 -8.32
N GLY A 266 -3.99 -6.13 -8.96
CA GLY A 266 -4.51 -6.17 -10.33
C GLY A 266 -6.01 -6.46 -10.45
N THR A 267 -6.70 -6.75 -9.35
CA THR A 267 -8.16 -7.00 -9.38
C THR A 267 -8.94 -5.72 -9.69
N ALA A 268 -8.53 -4.59 -9.16
CA ALA A 268 -9.10 -3.28 -9.43
C ALA A 268 -8.21 -2.47 -10.37
N ARG A 269 -8.79 -1.46 -10.99
CA ARG A 269 -8.06 -0.45 -11.75
C ARG A 269 -7.17 0.37 -10.82
N HIS A 270 -6.17 1.02 -11.38
CA HIS A 270 -5.26 1.92 -10.68
C HIS A 270 -5.09 3.22 -11.45
N GLY A 271 -5.03 4.35 -10.75
CA GLY A 271 -4.87 5.66 -11.37
C GLY A 271 -3.43 6.00 -11.78
N GLY A 272 -2.45 5.22 -11.35
CA GLY A 272 -1.04 5.39 -11.66
C GLY A 272 -0.23 6.15 -10.60
N GLY A 273 -0.88 6.83 -9.64
CA GLY A 273 -0.21 7.58 -8.58
C GLY A 273 0.36 6.67 -7.49
N ALA A 274 1.63 6.87 -7.14
CA ALA A 274 2.25 6.22 -6.00
C ALA A 274 1.77 6.83 -4.68
N PHE A 275 1.81 6.04 -3.59
CA PHE A 275 1.41 6.49 -2.25
C PHE A 275 2.59 6.96 -1.40
N SER A 276 3.59 6.10 -1.23
CA SER A 276 4.70 6.34 -0.30
C SER A 276 5.46 7.63 -0.61
N GLY A 277 5.87 8.33 0.44
CA GLY A 277 6.59 9.59 0.35
C GLY A 277 5.73 10.84 0.14
N LYS A 278 4.42 10.68 -0.05
CA LYS A 278 3.47 11.78 -0.26
C LYS A 278 2.66 12.06 1.01
N ASP A 279 2.61 13.33 1.42
CA ASP A 279 1.70 13.77 2.49
C ASP A 279 0.25 13.81 2.04
N CYS A 280 -0.67 14.03 2.98
CA CYS A 280 -2.11 13.94 2.74
C CYS A 280 -2.70 15.04 1.85
N THR A 281 -1.95 16.07 1.48
CA THR A 281 -2.40 17.07 0.50
C THR A 281 -2.33 16.55 -0.93
N LYS A 282 -1.61 15.47 -1.17
CA LYS A 282 -1.53 14.80 -2.46
C LYS A 282 -2.71 13.84 -2.61
N VAL A 283 -3.62 14.16 -3.52
CA VAL A 283 -4.84 13.36 -3.77
C VAL A 283 -4.55 11.96 -4.29
N ASP A 284 -3.42 11.75 -4.94
CA ASP A 284 -2.94 10.40 -5.31
C ASP A 284 -2.99 9.43 -4.13
N ARG A 285 -2.62 9.90 -2.95
CA ARG A 285 -2.66 9.11 -1.71
C ARG A 285 -3.97 9.28 -0.98
N SER A 286 -4.35 10.48 -0.62
CA SER A 286 -5.51 10.75 0.24
C SER A 286 -6.84 10.33 -0.40
N ALA A 287 -7.04 10.59 -1.68
CA ALA A 287 -8.26 10.22 -2.39
C ALA A 287 -8.32 8.71 -2.69
N ALA A 288 -7.19 8.05 -2.93
CA ALA A 288 -7.16 6.58 -3.03
C ALA A 288 -7.56 5.92 -1.69
N TYR A 289 -7.12 6.48 -0.57
CA TYR A 289 -7.54 6.00 0.76
C TYR A 289 -9.02 6.27 1.01
N ALA A 290 -9.52 7.44 0.64
CA ALA A 290 -10.94 7.76 0.74
C ALA A 290 -11.79 6.84 -0.14
N ALA A 291 -11.37 6.56 -1.36
CA ALA A 291 -12.06 5.65 -2.26
C ALA A 291 -12.12 4.22 -1.69
N ARG A 292 -11.05 3.74 -1.04
CA ARG A 292 -11.05 2.46 -0.29
C ARG A 292 -12.06 2.50 0.85
N TYR A 293 -12.07 3.56 1.63
CA TYR A 293 -12.99 3.74 2.75
C TYR A 293 -14.45 3.68 2.30
N VAL A 294 -14.79 4.36 1.22
CA VAL A 294 -16.13 4.32 0.62
C VAL A 294 -16.49 2.91 0.15
N ALA A 295 -15.64 2.29 -0.66
CA ALA A 295 -15.88 0.96 -1.21
C ALA A 295 -16.07 -0.09 -0.11
N LYS A 296 -15.20 -0.06 0.91
CA LYS A 296 -15.26 -1.01 2.03
C LYS A 296 -16.55 -0.88 2.82
N ASN A 297 -16.99 0.33 3.13
CA ASN A 297 -18.23 0.55 3.85
C ASN A 297 -19.47 0.15 3.03
N ILE A 298 -19.48 0.39 1.73
CA ILE A 298 -20.56 -0.07 0.83
C ILE A 298 -20.70 -1.59 0.88
N VAL A 299 -19.61 -2.33 0.73
CA VAL A 299 -19.63 -3.79 0.76
C VAL A 299 -19.96 -4.32 2.14
N ALA A 300 -19.38 -3.76 3.19
CA ALA A 300 -19.66 -4.16 4.57
C ALA A 300 -21.11 -3.89 5.00
N ALA A 301 -21.73 -2.84 4.45
CA ALA A 301 -23.15 -2.55 4.68
C ALA A 301 -24.09 -3.53 3.94
N GLY A 302 -23.56 -4.36 3.04
CA GLY A 302 -24.35 -5.31 2.25
C GLY A 302 -25.02 -4.71 1.02
N LEU A 303 -24.63 -3.52 0.58
CA LEU A 303 -25.16 -2.87 -0.62
C LEU A 303 -24.65 -3.49 -1.91
N ALA A 304 -23.51 -4.16 -1.86
CA ALA A 304 -22.91 -4.92 -2.96
C ALA A 304 -21.93 -5.96 -2.42
N ASP A 305 -21.62 -6.99 -3.22
CA ASP A 305 -20.57 -7.98 -2.90
C ASP A 305 -19.19 -7.49 -3.34
N LYS A 306 -19.16 -6.66 -4.38
CA LYS A 306 -17.96 -6.03 -4.94
C LYS A 306 -18.26 -4.58 -5.26
N CYS A 307 -17.30 -3.72 -5.01
CA CYS A 307 -17.47 -2.28 -5.30
C CYS A 307 -16.12 -1.67 -5.68
N GLU A 308 -16.07 -1.07 -6.86
CA GLU A 308 -14.97 -0.20 -7.31
C GLU A 308 -15.46 1.24 -7.34
N ILE A 309 -14.67 2.13 -6.78
CA ILE A 309 -14.91 3.57 -6.79
C ILE A 309 -13.81 4.24 -7.60
N GLN A 310 -14.19 5.12 -8.53
CA GLN A 310 -13.25 6.05 -9.14
C GLN A 310 -13.58 7.48 -8.70
N LEU A 311 -12.55 8.19 -8.27
CA LEU A 311 -12.59 9.63 -8.03
C LEU A 311 -11.65 10.31 -9.01
N SER A 312 -12.04 11.48 -9.52
CA SER A 312 -11.14 12.31 -10.32
C SER A 312 -11.16 13.75 -9.83
N TYR A 313 -10.03 14.43 -9.98
CA TYR A 313 -9.84 15.82 -9.56
C TYR A 313 -9.19 16.63 -10.67
N ALA A 314 -9.51 17.92 -10.70
CA ALA A 314 -8.79 18.91 -11.48
C ALA A 314 -8.04 19.83 -10.52
N ILE A 315 -6.82 20.20 -10.87
CA ILE A 315 -6.02 21.13 -10.06
C ILE A 315 -6.77 22.41 -9.77
N GLY A 316 -6.76 22.86 -8.53
CA GLY A 316 -7.46 24.07 -8.10
C GLY A 316 -8.98 23.92 -7.91
N VAL A 317 -9.55 22.73 -8.10
CA VAL A 317 -10.97 22.46 -7.89
C VAL A 317 -11.17 21.55 -6.69
N ALA A 318 -12.04 21.94 -5.76
CA ALA A 318 -12.26 21.19 -4.52
C ALA A 318 -13.10 19.93 -4.71
N HIS A 319 -14.22 20.05 -5.40
CA HIS A 319 -15.09 18.90 -5.62
C HIS A 319 -14.49 17.95 -6.68
N PRO A 320 -14.66 16.63 -6.50
CA PRO A 320 -14.32 15.67 -7.55
C PRO A 320 -15.00 16.04 -8.87
N THR A 321 -14.27 15.99 -9.97
CA THR A 321 -14.82 16.22 -11.31
C THR A 321 -15.72 15.07 -11.74
N SER A 322 -15.50 13.87 -11.20
CA SER A 322 -16.39 12.72 -11.36
C SER A 322 -16.27 11.75 -10.18
N ILE A 323 -17.38 11.05 -9.91
CA ILE A 323 -17.46 9.91 -9.01
C ILE A 323 -18.12 8.78 -9.80
N MET A 324 -17.44 7.65 -9.92
CA MET A 324 -17.97 6.44 -10.55
C MET A 324 -18.06 5.33 -9.51
N VAL A 325 -19.16 4.59 -9.53
CA VAL A 325 -19.34 3.36 -8.75
C VAL A 325 -19.61 2.22 -9.72
N ASP A 326 -18.84 1.14 -9.60
CA ASP A 326 -19.09 -0.10 -10.34
C ASP A 326 -19.20 -1.26 -9.33
N THR A 327 -20.34 -1.91 -9.32
CA THR A 327 -20.61 -3.06 -8.43
C THR A 327 -20.52 -4.40 -9.14
N PHE A 328 -20.12 -4.41 -10.40
CA PHE A 328 -19.96 -5.63 -11.21
C PHE A 328 -21.22 -6.51 -11.23
N GLY A 329 -22.39 -5.88 -11.23
CA GLY A 329 -23.67 -6.56 -11.23
C GLY A 329 -24.11 -7.12 -9.87
N THR A 330 -23.38 -6.86 -8.79
CA THR A 330 -23.68 -7.36 -7.43
C THR A 330 -24.43 -6.36 -6.57
N GLY A 331 -24.65 -5.14 -7.05
CA GLY A 331 -25.32 -4.08 -6.31
C GLY A 331 -26.80 -4.36 -6.06
N LYS A 332 -27.28 -4.03 -4.88
CA LYS A 332 -28.71 -4.06 -4.52
C LYS A 332 -29.46 -2.82 -4.97
N LEU A 333 -28.73 -1.76 -5.26
CA LEU A 333 -29.23 -0.50 -5.80
C LEU A 333 -28.54 -0.20 -7.14
N SER A 334 -29.09 0.70 -7.93
CA SER A 334 -28.45 1.14 -9.17
C SER A 334 -27.14 1.89 -8.86
N GLU A 335 -26.24 1.90 -9.81
CA GLU A 335 -24.94 2.59 -9.66
C GLU A 335 -25.15 4.11 -9.52
N GLU A 336 -26.13 4.68 -10.24
CA GLU A 336 -26.51 6.09 -10.09
C GLU A 336 -26.96 6.39 -8.67
N LYS A 337 -27.77 5.52 -8.07
CA LYS A 337 -28.22 5.68 -6.69
C LYS A 337 -27.06 5.56 -5.71
N LEU A 338 -26.13 4.66 -5.93
CA LEU A 338 -24.92 4.51 -5.12
C LEU A 338 -24.03 5.76 -5.20
N VAL A 339 -23.91 6.40 -6.37
CA VAL A 339 -23.18 7.67 -6.50
C VAL A 339 -23.83 8.77 -5.65
N GLU A 340 -25.17 8.89 -5.66
CA GLU A 340 -25.89 9.84 -4.81
C GLU A 340 -25.61 9.59 -3.32
N ILE A 341 -25.69 8.33 -2.89
CA ILE A 341 -25.40 7.91 -1.52
C ILE A 341 -23.97 8.27 -1.11
N VAL A 342 -23.01 8.06 -1.99
CA VAL A 342 -21.61 8.42 -1.74
C VAL A 342 -21.47 9.94 -1.53
N ARG A 343 -22.11 10.76 -2.37
CA ARG A 343 -22.08 12.22 -2.23
C ARG A 343 -22.72 12.70 -0.93
N GLU A 344 -23.78 12.04 -0.48
CA GLU A 344 -24.50 12.40 0.74
C GLU A 344 -23.76 12.04 2.02
N ASN A 345 -22.96 10.96 2.00
CA ASN A 345 -22.36 10.37 3.21
C ASN A 345 -20.87 10.61 3.37
N PHE A 346 -20.16 11.05 2.32
CA PHE A 346 -18.71 11.22 2.35
C PHE A 346 -18.31 12.58 1.76
N ASP A 347 -17.50 13.30 2.52
CA ASP A 347 -16.88 14.54 2.05
C ASP A 347 -15.60 14.22 1.27
N LEU A 348 -15.69 14.26 -0.04
CA LEU A 348 -14.59 13.88 -0.95
C LEU A 348 -13.82 15.09 -1.49
N ARG A 349 -14.01 16.27 -0.92
CA ARG A 349 -13.12 17.42 -1.14
C ARG A 349 -11.75 17.11 -0.50
N PRO A 350 -10.61 17.58 -1.02
CA PRO A 350 -9.29 17.29 -0.43
C PRO A 350 -9.21 17.58 1.07
N ALA A 351 -9.66 18.74 1.53
CA ALA A 351 -9.69 19.08 2.95
C ALA A 351 -10.69 18.24 3.75
N GLY A 352 -11.82 17.88 3.15
CA GLY A 352 -12.81 16.98 3.74
C GLY A 352 -12.25 15.58 3.99
N ILE A 353 -11.51 15.03 3.05
CA ILE A 353 -10.83 13.73 3.19
C ILE A 353 -9.83 13.76 4.35
N ILE A 354 -8.97 14.77 4.40
CA ILE A 354 -7.98 14.93 5.46
C ILE A 354 -8.65 14.96 6.83
N ARG A 355 -9.75 15.70 6.96
CA ARG A 355 -10.53 15.78 8.19
C ARG A 355 -11.25 14.48 8.52
N MET A 356 -11.93 13.88 7.54
CA MET A 356 -12.71 12.65 7.70
C MET A 356 -11.85 11.46 8.15
N LEU A 357 -10.65 11.35 7.59
CA LEU A 357 -9.73 10.25 7.86
C LEU A 357 -8.61 10.62 8.85
N ASP A 358 -8.59 11.85 9.36
CA ASP A 358 -7.56 12.34 10.30
C ASP A 358 -6.14 12.01 9.82
N LEU A 359 -5.80 12.48 8.60
CA LEU A 359 -4.58 12.08 7.89
C LEU A 359 -3.31 12.85 8.27
N ARG A 360 -3.40 13.85 9.16
CA ARG A 360 -2.22 14.63 9.57
C ARG A 360 -1.48 14.03 10.76
N ARG A 361 -1.32 12.71 10.73
CA ARG A 361 -0.63 11.93 11.76
C ARG A 361 0.50 11.12 11.15
N PRO A 362 1.52 10.73 11.92
CA PRO A 362 2.61 9.88 11.44
C PRO A 362 2.18 8.40 11.40
N ILE A 363 1.33 8.04 10.44
CA ILE A 363 0.72 6.70 10.31
C ILE A 363 1.12 5.98 9.03
N TYR A 364 2.06 6.50 8.26
CA TYR A 364 2.29 6.07 6.88
C TYR A 364 3.36 4.99 6.74
N ARG A 365 4.45 5.05 7.50
CA ARG A 365 5.52 4.06 7.40
C ARG A 365 5.04 2.62 7.57
N GLN A 366 4.12 2.38 8.50
CA GLN A 366 3.56 1.05 8.75
C GLN A 366 2.82 0.45 7.55
N THR A 367 2.44 1.28 6.55
CA THR A 367 1.75 0.84 5.33
C THR A 367 2.71 0.55 4.17
N ALA A 368 4.00 0.86 4.32
CA ALA A 368 4.96 0.81 3.22
C ALA A 368 5.24 -0.60 2.69
N ALA A 369 4.93 -1.64 3.45
CA ALA A 369 5.03 -3.04 3.02
C ALA A 369 3.74 -3.80 3.38
N TYR A 370 3.44 -4.84 2.61
CA TYR A 370 2.30 -5.75 2.79
C TYR A 370 0.93 -5.12 2.50
N GLY A 371 0.90 -4.09 1.66
CA GLY A 371 -0.30 -3.41 1.19
C GLY A 371 -0.75 -2.26 2.09
N HIS A 372 -1.38 -1.27 1.46
CA HIS A 372 -1.99 -0.13 2.15
C HIS A 372 -3.42 -0.41 2.60
N PHE A 373 -4.05 -1.46 2.09
CA PHE A 373 -5.45 -1.82 2.30
C PHE A 373 -5.60 -3.22 2.86
N GLY A 374 -6.71 -3.46 3.58
CA GLY A 374 -6.99 -4.76 4.16
C GLY A 374 -6.08 -5.11 5.35
N ARG A 375 -5.59 -4.12 6.06
CA ARG A 375 -4.63 -4.26 7.15
C ARG A 375 -5.34 -4.34 8.50
N ASN A 376 -5.90 -5.51 8.82
CA ASN A 376 -6.56 -5.75 10.11
C ASN A 376 -5.56 -5.78 11.29
N ASP A 377 -4.27 -5.87 11.00
CA ASP A 377 -3.18 -5.78 11.96
C ASP A 377 -2.84 -4.34 12.39
N LEU A 378 -3.36 -3.34 11.66
CA LEU A 378 -3.11 -1.93 11.89
C LEU A 378 -4.43 -1.19 12.16
N ASN A 379 -4.35 -0.10 12.93
CA ASN A 379 -5.49 0.77 13.15
C ASN A 379 -5.47 1.94 12.15
N LEU A 380 -5.94 1.70 10.93
CA LEU A 380 -5.94 2.68 9.86
C LEU A 380 -7.33 3.31 9.68
N PRO A 381 -7.42 4.66 9.54
CA PRO A 381 -8.71 5.35 9.40
C PRO A 381 -9.54 4.89 8.19
N TRP A 382 -8.90 4.64 7.06
CA TRP A 382 -9.58 4.23 5.82
C TRP A 382 -10.03 2.76 5.81
N GLU A 383 -9.69 2.00 6.84
CA GLU A 383 -10.16 0.63 7.04
C GLU A 383 -11.32 0.52 8.05
N GLN A 384 -11.76 1.63 8.64
CA GLN A 384 -12.84 1.66 9.62
C GLN A 384 -14.22 1.44 8.98
N LEU A 385 -15.10 0.76 9.71
CA LEU A 385 -16.47 0.42 9.27
C LEU A 385 -17.54 1.33 9.91
N ASN A 386 -17.17 2.53 10.28
CA ASN A 386 -18.02 3.45 11.03
C ASN A 386 -19.12 4.14 10.19
N LYS A 387 -19.19 3.86 8.90
CA LYS A 387 -20.28 4.31 8.01
C LYS A 387 -21.30 3.21 7.68
N VAL A 388 -21.09 1.99 8.14
CA VAL A 388 -21.93 0.84 7.81
C VAL A 388 -23.38 1.07 8.24
N GLU A 389 -23.63 1.51 9.47
CA GLU A 389 -24.99 1.74 9.98
C GLU A 389 -25.70 2.87 9.22
N ASP A 390 -24.98 3.92 8.83
CA ASP A 390 -25.54 5.00 8.00
C ASP A 390 -25.94 4.51 6.61
N LEU A 391 -25.14 3.62 6.02
CA LEU A 391 -25.37 3.07 4.68
C LEU A 391 -26.47 2.00 4.67
N LYS A 392 -26.65 1.23 5.74
CA LYS A 392 -27.73 0.24 5.86
C LYS A 392 -29.13 0.85 5.75
N LYS A 393 -29.28 2.13 6.02
CA LYS A 393 -30.57 2.84 5.92
C LYS A 393 -31.11 2.89 4.48
N TYR A 394 -30.29 2.63 3.50
CA TYR A 394 -30.69 2.61 2.08
C TYR A 394 -31.10 1.21 1.58
N LEU A 395 -30.95 0.16 2.41
CA LEU A 395 -31.46 -1.18 2.16
C LEU A 395 -32.96 -1.26 2.46
#